data_b00f6eb0f87d376ebbf538a4a98922c1
#
_entry.id   b00f6eb0f87d376ebbf538a4a98922c1
#
_cell.length_a   1.000
_cell.length_b   1.000
_cell.length_c   1.000
_cell.angle_alpha   90.00
_cell.angle_beta   90.00
_cell.angle_gamma   90.00
#
_symmetry.space_group_name_H-M   'P 1'
#
loop_
_entity.id
_entity.type
_entity.pdbx_description
1 polymer ?
#
loop_
_entity_poly.entity_id
_entity_poly.type
_entity_poly.pdbx_seq_one_letter_code
_entity_poly.pdbx_strand_id
1 'polypeptide(L)'
;SGRIRSNQGFFTVQQTCPQCNGNGEEITNPCNDCNGQGKKQASKKISVTIPKGVDDGTRIRLAGKGEAGSRGGAAGDLYLFINVNSHDLFKRSDENLFFEFPISIADAALGTTIEIPTIDGGKAKIKIPDGTQNGKQFRLKGKGMPFMKRGDFGDLYVQVKTEVPVYLNKQQKELLEKFREIENEKSNPSIKRFFQK
;
A
#
# COMPACT_ATOMS: atom_id res chain seq x y z
N SER A 1 -50.99 10.92 0.46
CA SER A 1 -50.14 11.59 -0.52
C SER A 1 -49.87 13.02 -0.04
N GLY A 2 -48.78 13.39 0.53
CA GLY A 2 -48.44 14.66 1.16
C GLY A 2 -48.67 15.95 0.33
N ARG A 3 -49.65 15.96 -0.53
CA ARG A 3 -50.03 17.10 -1.39
C ARG A 3 -51.51 17.43 -1.21
N ILE A 4 -51.85 18.71 -1.12
CA ILE A 4 -53.21 19.21 -1.13
C ILE A 4 -53.54 19.78 -2.50
N ARG A 5 -54.74 19.50 -2.99
CA ARG A 5 -55.27 20.11 -4.18
C ARG A 5 -56.19 21.25 -3.79
N SER A 6 -55.93 22.44 -4.25
CA SER A 6 -56.78 23.61 -4.07
C SER A 6 -57.31 24.03 -5.42
N ASN A 7 -58.66 24.14 -5.56
CA ASN A 7 -59.30 24.65 -6.76
C ASN A 7 -59.44 26.17 -6.65
N GLN A 8 -58.76 26.91 -7.47
CA GLN A 8 -58.93 28.36 -7.62
C GLN A 8 -59.58 28.62 -8.96
N GLY A 9 -60.87 28.67 -8.98
CA GLY A 9 -61.64 28.86 -10.22
C GLY A 9 -61.50 27.69 -11.17
N PHE A 10 -61.02 27.93 -12.42
CA PHE A 10 -60.81 26.87 -13.42
C PHE A 10 -59.46 26.13 -13.29
N PHE A 11 -58.61 26.49 -12.36
CA PHE A 11 -57.26 25.88 -12.21
C PHE A 11 -57.19 25.07 -10.89
N THR A 12 -56.68 23.84 -11.01
CA THR A 12 -56.33 23.00 -9.85
C THR A 12 -54.84 23.17 -9.55
N VAL A 13 -54.53 23.78 -8.42
CA VAL A 13 -53.14 23.93 -7.93
C VAL A 13 -52.85 22.85 -6.93
N GLN A 14 -51.76 22.14 -7.11
CA GLN A 14 -51.22 21.19 -6.15
C GLN A 14 -50.14 21.87 -5.30
N GLN A 15 -50.35 21.87 -4.00
CA GLN A 15 -49.36 22.39 -3.03
C GLN A 15 -48.94 21.28 -2.07
N THR A 16 -47.73 21.40 -1.53
CA THR A 16 -47.24 20.52 -0.46
C THR A 16 -48.09 20.76 0.79
N CYS A 17 -48.56 19.69 1.43
CA CYS A 17 -49.36 19.79 2.65
C CYS A 17 -48.54 20.47 3.77
N PRO A 18 -48.99 21.58 4.33
CA PRO A 18 -48.25 22.29 5.40
C PRO A 18 -48.19 21.51 6.70
N GLN A 19 -49.14 20.59 6.98
CA GLN A 19 -49.14 19.76 8.18
C GLN A 19 -48.07 18.65 8.10
N CYS A 20 -48.00 17.90 7.01
CA CYS A 20 -47.07 16.79 6.88
C CYS A 20 -45.82 17.11 6.09
N ASN A 21 -45.66 18.36 5.59
CA ASN A 21 -44.54 18.82 4.78
C ASN A 21 -44.16 17.85 3.61
N GLY A 22 -45.18 17.26 3.02
CA GLY A 22 -45.02 16.33 1.90
C GLY A 22 -44.83 14.85 2.30
N ASN A 23 -44.76 14.53 3.57
CA ASN A 23 -44.55 13.16 4.05
C ASN A 23 -45.78 12.26 3.90
N GLY A 24 -46.97 12.83 3.85
CA GLY A 24 -48.26 12.09 3.74
C GLY A 24 -48.78 11.51 5.04
N GLU A 25 -48.00 11.57 6.10
CA GLU A 25 -48.32 11.07 7.42
C GLU A 25 -47.91 12.11 8.48
N GLU A 26 -48.70 12.22 9.57
CA GLU A 26 -48.43 13.07 10.75
C GLU A 26 -48.21 12.20 11.96
N ILE A 27 -47.13 12.45 12.70
CA ILE A 27 -46.79 11.70 13.91
C ILE A 27 -47.43 12.46 15.11
N THR A 28 -48.58 12.02 15.55
CA THR A 28 -49.30 12.65 16.66
C THR A 28 -48.68 12.37 18.04
N ASN A 29 -48.03 11.21 18.21
CA ASN A 29 -47.32 10.84 19.42
C ASN A 29 -45.86 10.44 19.07
N PRO A 30 -44.92 11.39 19.06
CA PRO A 30 -43.54 11.07 18.76
C PRO A 30 -42.89 10.22 19.84
N CYS A 31 -42.13 9.20 19.42
CA CYS A 31 -41.35 8.35 20.33
C CYS A 31 -40.24 9.19 21.01
N ASN A 32 -40.09 9.02 22.35
CA ASN A 32 -39.11 9.76 23.16
C ASN A 32 -37.65 9.45 22.74
N ASP A 33 -37.38 8.27 22.14
CA ASP A 33 -36.04 7.85 21.72
C ASP A 33 -35.61 8.43 20.39
N CYS A 34 -36.53 8.70 19.45
CA CYS A 34 -36.21 9.14 18.09
C CYS A 34 -36.93 10.42 17.66
N ASN A 35 -37.79 11.01 18.54
CA ASN A 35 -38.59 12.23 18.26
C ASN A 35 -39.31 12.18 16.90
N GLY A 36 -39.85 11.02 16.54
CA GLY A 36 -40.55 10.82 15.27
C GLY A 36 -39.65 10.54 14.05
N GLN A 37 -38.32 10.56 14.19
CA GLN A 37 -37.41 10.29 13.08
C GLN A 37 -37.35 8.81 12.66
N GLY A 38 -37.81 7.88 13.48
CA GLY A 38 -37.80 6.43 13.26
C GLY A 38 -36.40 5.81 13.31
N LYS A 39 -35.38 6.60 13.68
CA LYS A 39 -33.99 6.18 13.80
C LYS A 39 -33.36 6.76 15.05
N LYS A 40 -32.48 5.99 15.71
CA LYS A 40 -31.65 6.51 16.78
C LYS A 40 -30.17 6.25 16.48
N GLN A 41 -29.32 7.13 16.96
CA GLN A 41 -27.90 6.94 16.87
C GLN A 41 -27.44 5.81 17.79
N ALA A 42 -26.75 4.82 17.24
CA ALA A 42 -26.21 3.71 18.01
C ALA A 42 -24.76 3.42 17.54
N SER A 43 -23.89 3.12 18.49
CA SER A 43 -22.53 2.68 18.19
C SER A 43 -22.51 1.16 18.04
N LYS A 44 -21.96 0.65 16.93
CA LYS A 44 -21.84 -0.77 16.63
C LYS A 44 -20.42 -1.13 16.28
N LYS A 45 -19.85 -2.13 16.95
CA LYS A 45 -18.54 -2.69 16.57
C LYS A 45 -18.73 -3.69 15.43
N ILE A 46 -17.98 -3.53 14.36
CA ILE A 46 -18.00 -4.43 13.18
C ILE A 46 -16.60 -5.01 13.03
N SER A 47 -16.48 -6.34 13.01
CA SER A 47 -15.24 -7.03 12.69
C SER A 47 -15.17 -7.22 11.19
N VAL A 48 -14.02 -6.87 10.60
CA VAL A 48 -13.79 -6.97 9.16
C VAL A 48 -12.48 -7.72 8.92
N THR A 49 -12.52 -8.73 8.06
CA THR A 49 -11.33 -9.46 7.63
C THR A 49 -10.76 -8.78 6.40
N ILE A 50 -9.54 -8.25 6.54
CA ILE A 50 -8.79 -7.65 5.43
C ILE A 50 -7.98 -8.77 4.75
N PRO A 51 -8.14 -8.99 3.43
CA PRO A 51 -7.37 -10.03 2.72
C PRO A 51 -5.88 -9.64 2.66
N LYS A 52 -5.02 -10.66 2.70
CA LYS A 52 -3.57 -10.46 2.50
C LYS A 52 -3.31 -9.93 1.09
N GLY A 53 -2.29 -9.09 0.94
CA GLY A 53 -1.92 -8.53 -0.35
C GLY A 53 -2.76 -7.33 -0.82
N VAL A 54 -3.65 -6.81 0.04
CA VAL A 54 -4.44 -5.64 -0.27
C VAL A 54 -3.54 -4.45 -0.67
N ASP A 55 -3.98 -3.69 -1.68
CA ASP A 55 -3.29 -2.49 -2.14
C ASP A 55 -3.84 -1.23 -1.46
N ASP A 56 -3.00 -0.18 -1.48
CA ASP A 56 -3.44 1.14 -1.07
C ASP A 56 -4.64 1.62 -1.90
N GLY A 57 -5.57 2.31 -1.26
CA GLY A 57 -6.81 2.76 -1.89
C GLY A 57 -7.84 1.64 -2.16
N THR A 58 -7.57 0.39 -1.78
CA THR A 58 -8.54 -0.70 -1.94
C THR A 58 -9.81 -0.41 -1.16
N ARG A 59 -10.94 -0.62 -1.81
CA ARG A 59 -12.27 -0.39 -1.26
C ARG A 59 -12.99 -1.71 -0.95
N ILE A 60 -13.33 -1.91 0.32
CA ILE A 60 -14.09 -3.09 0.79
C ILE A 60 -15.53 -2.67 1.06
N ARG A 61 -16.49 -3.33 0.40
CA ARG A 61 -17.92 -3.11 0.60
C ARG A 61 -18.45 -4.13 1.61
N LEU A 62 -19.11 -3.63 2.65
CA LEU A 62 -19.86 -4.42 3.64
C LEU A 62 -21.35 -4.22 3.40
N ALA A 63 -21.97 -5.17 2.72
CA ALA A 63 -23.37 -5.08 2.36
C ALA A 63 -24.27 -5.04 3.61
N GLY A 64 -25.24 -4.11 3.62
CA GLY A 64 -26.22 -3.94 4.69
C GLY A 64 -25.63 -3.52 6.05
N LYS A 65 -24.38 -3.00 6.10
CA LYS A 65 -23.73 -2.52 7.34
C LYS A 65 -23.68 -0.99 7.44
N GLY A 66 -24.24 -0.28 6.46
CA GLY A 66 -24.36 1.18 6.49
C GLY A 66 -25.55 1.64 7.36
N GLU A 67 -26.00 2.85 7.11
CA GLU A 67 -27.13 3.45 7.84
C GLU A 67 -28.43 2.69 7.63
N ALA A 68 -29.26 2.66 8.65
CA ALA A 68 -30.60 2.09 8.55
C ALA A 68 -31.44 2.82 7.49
N GLY A 69 -32.17 2.10 6.68
CA GLY A 69 -33.12 2.66 5.71
C GLY A 69 -34.21 3.49 6.40
N SER A 70 -34.87 4.38 5.66
CA SER A 70 -36.01 5.13 6.17
C SER A 70 -37.29 4.28 6.05
N ARG A 71 -38.20 4.40 7.00
CA ARG A 71 -39.53 3.74 6.98
C ARG A 71 -39.46 2.21 6.78
N GLY A 72 -38.55 1.53 7.46
CA GLY A 72 -38.39 0.09 7.34
C GLY A 72 -37.65 -0.37 6.06
N GLY A 73 -37.12 0.55 5.29
CA GLY A 73 -36.27 0.23 4.14
C GLY A 73 -35.00 -0.52 4.54
N ALA A 74 -34.38 -1.21 3.58
CA ALA A 74 -33.13 -1.93 3.80
C ALA A 74 -32.01 -0.96 4.24
N ALA A 75 -31.07 -1.44 5.07
CA ALA A 75 -29.89 -0.68 5.43
C ALA A 75 -28.96 -0.51 4.21
N GLY A 76 -28.28 0.60 4.16
CA GLY A 76 -27.26 0.87 3.15
C GLY A 76 -26.00 0.01 3.35
N ASP A 77 -25.02 0.22 2.50
CA ASP A 77 -23.72 -0.45 2.57
C ASP A 77 -22.69 0.45 3.25
N LEU A 78 -21.74 -0.18 3.95
CA LEU A 78 -20.58 0.50 4.49
C LEU A 78 -19.37 0.23 3.57
N TYR A 79 -18.67 1.28 3.19
CA TYR A 79 -17.45 1.21 2.40
C TYR A 79 -16.25 1.55 3.27
N LEU A 80 -15.28 0.65 3.29
CA LEU A 80 -14.00 0.85 3.95
C LEU A 80 -12.93 1.13 2.90
N PHE A 81 -12.19 2.20 3.09
CA PHE A 81 -11.03 2.54 2.28
C PHE A 81 -9.78 2.13 3.03
N ILE A 82 -8.96 1.28 2.41
CA ILE A 82 -7.72 0.80 3.01
C ILE A 82 -6.61 1.77 2.63
N ASN A 83 -5.88 2.26 3.63
CA ASN A 83 -4.68 3.05 3.45
C ASN A 83 -3.48 2.21 3.93
N VAL A 84 -2.52 1.96 3.05
CA VAL A 84 -1.32 1.15 3.33
C VAL A 84 -0.15 2.09 3.54
N ASN A 85 0.42 2.09 4.74
CA ASN A 85 1.61 2.87 5.04
C ASN A 85 2.83 2.32 4.27
N SER A 86 3.73 3.22 3.86
CA SER A 86 5.02 2.84 3.29
C SER A 86 5.88 2.12 4.34
N HIS A 87 6.69 1.17 3.88
CA HIS A 87 7.66 0.49 4.73
C HIS A 87 9.03 1.18 4.59
N ASP A 88 9.80 1.26 5.70
CA ASP A 88 11.08 1.98 5.73
C ASP A 88 12.13 1.38 4.79
N LEU A 89 12.16 0.05 4.64
CA LEU A 89 13.15 -0.66 3.84
C LEU A 89 12.63 -1.10 2.47
N PHE A 90 11.38 -1.53 2.40
CA PHE A 90 10.82 -2.15 1.18
C PHE A 90 9.96 -1.16 0.41
N LYS A 91 10.26 -0.99 -0.86
CA LYS A 91 9.40 -0.30 -1.83
C LYS A 91 8.52 -1.34 -2.51
N ARG A 92 7.21 -1.16 -2.48
CA ARG A 92 6.26 -2.06 -3.12
C ARG A 92 5.91 -1.56 -4.52
N SER A 93 5.87 -2.47 -5.48
CA SER A 93 5.27 -2.27 -6.79
C SER A 93 4.43 -3.50 -7.12
N ASP A 94 3.12 -3.34 -7.07
CA ASP A 94 2.14 -4.43 -7.14
C ASP A 94 2.45 -5.53 -6.10
N GLU A 95 2.75 -6.74 -6.51
CA GLU A 95 3.11 -7.86 -5.65
C GLU A 95 4.63 -7.99 -5.46
N ASN A 96 5.44 -7.21 -6.16
CA ASN A 96 6.89 -7.24 -6.04
C ASN A 96 7.39 -6.25 -4.99
N LEU A 97 8.47 -6.62 -4.33
CA LEU A 97 9.16 -5.78 -3.38
C LEU A 97 10.56 -5.44 -3.91
N PHE A 98 10.98 -4.21 -3.64
CA PHE A 98 12.29 -3.70 -3.99
C PHE A 98 13.01 -3.23 -2.73
N PHE A 99 14.27 -3.60 -2.60
CA PHE A 99 15.09 -3.31 -1.44
C PHE A 99 16.50 -2.95 -1.90
N GLU A 100 17.04 -1.84 -1.40
CA GLU A 100 18.43 -1.43 -1.66
C GLU A 100 19.31 -1.91 -0.50
N PHE A 101 20.34 -2.68 -0.82
CA PHE A 101 21.29 -3.19 0.16
C PHE A 101 22.68 -2.59 -0.05
N PRO A 102 23.22 -1.83 0.92
CA PRO A 102 24.58 -1.30 0.83
C PRO A 102 25.60 -2.41 1.08
N ILE A 103 26.63 -2.47 0.24
CA ILE A 103 27.78 -3.35 0.45
C ILE A 103 29.10 -2.56 0.25
N SER A 104 30.15 -3.03 0.88
CA SER A 104 31.47 -2.43 0.68
C SER A 104 32.03 -2.71 -0.73
N ILE A 105 32.93 -1.85 -1.20
CA ILE A 105 33.65 -2.10 -2.47
C ILE A 105 34.44 -3.41 -2.42
N ALA A 106 34.98 -3.78 -1.27
CA ALA A 106 35.73 -5.02 -1.09
C ALA A 106 34.81 -6.25 -1.24
N ASP A 107 33.63 -6.24 -0.61
CA ASP A 107 32.65 -7.30 -0.73
C ASP A 107 32.10 -7.40 -2.17
N ALA A 108 31.91 -6.27 -2.85
CA ALA A 108 31.48 -6.25 -4.24
C ALA A 108 32.54 -6.84 -5.19
N ALA A 109 33.81 -6.57 -4.91
CA ALA A 109 34.93 -7.04 -5.71
C ALA A 109 35.25 -8.53 -5.47
N LEU A 110 35.27 -8.97 -4.19
CA LEU A 110 35.69 -10.32 -3.81
C LEU A 110 34.51 -11.32 -3.79
N GLY A 111 33.29 -10.84 -3.80
CA GLY A 111 32.11 -11.64 -3.55
C GLY A 111 31.89 -11.92 -2.07
N THR A 112 30.65 -12.06 -1.69
CA THR A 112 30.26 -12.30 -0.28
C THR A 112 28.91 -13.01 -0.20
N THR A 113 28.54 -13.47 0.99
CA THR A 113 27.19 -13.94 1.27
C THR A 113 26.56 -13.02 2.29
N ILE A 114 25.45 -12.41 1.93
CA ILE A 114 24.72 -11.47 2.79
C ILE A 114 23.44 -12.11 3.31
N GLU A 115 23.03 -11.70 4.51
CA GLU A 115 21.69 -11.99 5.05
C GLU A 115 20.85 -10.72 4.99
N ILE A 116 19.68 -10.83 4.38
CA ILE A 116 18.73 -9.73 4.27
C ILE A 116 17.43 -10.05 5.00
N PRO A 117 16.74 -9.06 5.55
CA PRO A 117 15.41 -9.25 6.09
C PRO A 117 14.42 -9.56 4.97
N THR A 118 13.36 -10.29 5.30
CA THR A 118 12.21 -10.51 4.41
C THR A 118 10.96 -9.93 5.04
N ILE A 119 9.95 -9.60 4.23
CA ILE A 119 8.72 -8.93 4.69
C ILE A 119 7.92 -9.77 5.70
N ASP A 120 8.10 -11.07 5.71
CA ASP A 120 7.51 -12.02 6.65
C ASP A 120 8.21 -12.06 8.01
N GLY A 121 9.21 -11.20 8.23
CA GLY A 121 10.02 -11.15 9.46
C GLY A 121 11.15 -12.19 9.51
N GLY A 122 11.33 -12.99 8.47
CA GLY A 122 12.42 -13.94 8.33
C GLY A 122 13.70 -13.30 7.79
N LYS A 123 14.67 -14.16 7.45
CA LYS A 123 15.93 -13.78 6.78
C LYS A 123 16.16 -14.66 5.56
N ALA A 124 16.75 -14.08 4.54
CA ALA A 124 17.18 -14.80 3.35
C ALA A 124 18.67 -14.58 3.10
N LYS A 125 19.37 -15.63 2.66
CA LYS A 125 20.79 -15.55 2.28
C LYS A 125 20.91 -15.37 0.78
N ILE A 126 21.74 -14.40 0.37
CA ILE A 126 22.06 -14.14 -1.02
C ILE A 126 23.58 -14.26 -1.19
N LYS A 127 24.00 -15.07 -2.16
CA LYS A 127 25.39 -15.11 -2.59
C LYS A 127 25.62 -14.01 -3.63
N ILE A 128 26.47 -13.07 -3.31
CA ILE A 128 26.94 -11.99 -4.18
C ILE A 128 28.19 -12.52 -4.89
N PRO A 129 28.20 -12.67 -6.22
CA PRO A 129 29.39 -13.05 -6.95
C PRO A 129 30.48 -11.97 -6.88
N ASP A 130 31.72 -12.37 -7.08
CA ASP A 130 32.84 -11.47 -7.29
C ASP A 130 32.63 -10.56 -8.50
N GLY A 131 33.16 -9.35 -8.46
CA GLY A 131 33.00 -8.36 -9.53
C GLY A 131 31.57 -7.82 -9.69
N THR A 132 30.72 -7.95 -8.67
CA THR A 132 29.34 -7.41 -8.71
C THR A 132 29.36 -5.89 -8.81
N GLN A 133 28.74 -5.36 -9.88
CA GLN A 133 28.67 -3.93 -10.14
C GLN A 133 27.57 -3.24 -9.35
N ASN A 134 27.77 -1.95 -9.09
CA ASN A 134 26.74 -1.11 -8.45
C ASN A 134 25.43 -1.15 -9.25
N GLY A 135 24.29 -1.24 -8.54
CA GLY A 135 22.97 -1.32 -9.15
C GLY A 135 22.55 -2.72 -9.63
N LYS A 136 23.42 -3.74 -9.50
CA LYS A 136 23.05 -5.12 -9.82
C LYS A 136 21.88 -5.57 -8.96
N GLN A 137 20.88 -6.18 -9.61
CA GLN A 137 19.70 -6.72 -8.94
C GLN A 137 19.75 -8.23 -8.82
N PHE A 138 19.38 -8.72 -7.66
CA PHE A 138 19.19 -10.14 -7.36
C PHE A 138 17.73 -10.41 -7.04
N ARG A 139 17.13 -11.40 -7.71
CA ARG A 139 15.73 -11.77 -7.52
C ARG A 139 15.60 -12.96 -6.56
N LEU A 140 14.83 -12.80 -5.53
CA LEU A 140 14.40 -13.84 -4.61
C LEU A 140 12.96 -14.21 -4.93
N LYS A 141 12.78 -15.35 -5.58
CA LYS A 141 11.47 -15.83 -6.01
C LYS A 141 10.55 -16.12 -4.82
N GLY A 142 9.30 -15.64 -4.91
CA GLY A 142 8.27 -15.91 -3.90
C GLY A 142 8.51 -15.23 -2.55
N LYS A 143 9.33 -14.16 -2.49
CA LYS A 143 9.60 -13.38 -1.27
C LYS A 143 9.01 -11.96 -1.32
N GLY A 144 8.11 -11.70 -2.27
CA GLY A 144 7.32 -10.49 -2.37
C GLY A 144 6.02 -10.54 -1.57
N MET A 145 5.07 -9.69 -1.96
CA MET A 145 3.72 -9.64 -1.37
C MET A 145 2.86 -10.79 -1.90
N PRO A 146 1.90 -11.27 -1.11
CA PRO A 146 0.94 -12.28 -1.58
C PRO A 146 -0.03 -11.67 -2.59
N PHE A 147 -0.40 -12.44 -3.62
CA PHE A 147 -1.50 -12.11 -4.52
C PHE A 147 -2.84 -12.23 -3.80
N MET A 148 -3.73 -11.25 -3.94
CA MET A 148 -5.04 -11.26 -3.28
C MET A 148 -5.92 -12.46 -3.63
N LYS A 149 -5.81 -12.99 -4.87
CA LYS A 149 -6.71 -14.03 -5.41
C LYS A 149 -6.04 -15.39 -5.65
N ARG A 150 -4.70 -15.45 -5.54
CA ARG A 150 -3.95 -16.63 -5.93
C ARG A 150 -3.10 -17.06 -4.79
N GLY A 151 -3.03 -17.86 -4.04
CA GLY A 151 -2.14 -18.24 -2.93
C GLY A 151 -0.63 -18.11 -3.18
N ASP A 152 -0.23 -17.49 -4.29
CA ASP A 152 1.14 -17.25 -4.71
C ASP A 152 1.68 -15.92 -4.15
N PHE A 153 2.99 -15.74 -4.26
CA PHE A 153 3.71 -14.54 -3.82
C PHE A 153 4.46 -13.94 -5.00
N GLY A 154 4.57 -12.62 -5.03
CA GLY A 154 5.50 -11.91 -5.89
C GLY A 154 6.95 -12.15 -5.48
N ASP A 155 7.87 -11.43 -6.09
CA ASP A 155 9.31 -11.60 -5.88
C ASP A 155 9.89 -10.42 -5.10
N LEU A 156 11.00 -10.66 -4.40
CA LEU A 156 11.81 -9.62 -3.79
C LEU A 156 13.03 -9.36 -4.67
N TYR A 157 13.17 -8.12 -5.13
CA TYR A 157 14.32 -7.63 -5.88
C TYR A 157 15.26 -6.87 -4.95
N VAL A 158 16.47 -7.38 -4.80
CA VAL A 158 17.52 -6.77 -3.98
C VAL A 158 18.51 -6.08 -4.89
N GLN A 159 18.56 -4.76 -4.84
CA GLN A 159 19.51 -3.96 -5.58
C GLN A 159 20.73 -3.67 -4.71
N VAL A 160 21.90 -4.11 -5.18
CA VAL A 160 23.15 -3.83 -4.47
C VAL A 160 23.59 -2.40 -4.74
N LYS A 161 23.86 -1.66 -3.67
CA LYS A 161 24.43 -0.32 -3.71
C LYS A 161 25.83 -0.35 -3.13
N THR A 162 26.83 -0.21 -3.99
CA THR A 162 28.23 -0.22 -3.55
C THR A 162 28.57 1.09 -2.86
N GLU A 163 29.06 1.01 -1.63
CA GLU A 163 29.50 2.15 -0.85
C GLU A 163 31.03 2.25 -0.87
N VAL A 164 31.52 3.43 -1.22
CA VAL A 164 32.94 3.76 -1.17
C VAL A 164 33.28 4.29 0.20
N PRO A 165 34.29 3.72 0.92
CA PRO A 165 34.63 4.15 2.26
C PRO A 165 35.17 5.59 2.27
N VAL A 166 34.63 6.42 3.17
CA VAL A 166 35.00 7.86 3.29
C VAL A 166 36.09 8.11 4.32
N TYR A 167 36.21 7.27 5.36
CA TYR A 167 37.20 7.42 6.41
C TYR A 167 38.16 6.23 6.42
N LEU A 168 39.31 6.39 5.77
CA LEU A 168 40.33 5.36 5.67
C LEU A 168 41.43 5.58 6.71
N ASN A 169 41.80 4.54 7.44
CA ASN A 169 43.00 4.55 8.28
C ASN A 169 44.28 4.40 7.39
N LYS A 170 45.45 4.55 8.02
CA LYS A 170 46.74 4.50 7.29
C LYS A 170 46.94 3.17 6.54
N GLN A 171 46.65 2.05 7.17
CA GLN A 171 46.80 0.73 6.56
C GLN A 171 45.88 0.51 5.38
N GLN A 172 44.61 0.98 5.49
CA GLN A 172 43.64 0.88 4.40
C GLN A 172 44.06 1.71 3.19
N LYS A 173 44.62 2.92 3.42
CA LYS A 173 45.17 3.75 2.34
C LYS A 173 46.33 3.04 1.64
N GLU A 174 47.30 2.52 2.38
CA GLU A 174 48.44 1.79 1.84
C GLU A 174 48.01 0.56 1.00
N LEU A 175 46.99 -0.18 1.46
CA LEU A 175 46.46 -1.32 0.71
C LEU A 175 45.77 -0.89 -0.58
N LEU A 176 45.00 0.18 -0.57
CA LEU A 176 44.33 0.70 -1.76
C LEU A 176 45.33 1.31 -2.75
N GLU A 177 46.42 1.94 -2.27
CA GLU A 177 47.49 2.43 -3.11
C GLU A 177 48.22 1.26 -3.83
N LYS A 178 48.57 0.21 -3.10
CA LYS A 178 49.11 -1.01 -3.67
C LYS A 178 48.18 -1.66 -4.69
N PHE A 179 46.88 -1.72 -4.37
CA PHE A 179 45.88 -2.23 -5.29
C PHE A 179 45.86 -1.42 -6.59
N ARG A 180 45.88 -0.08 -6.50
CA ARG A 180 45.92 0.82 -7.66
C ARG A 180 47.16 0.62 -8.54
N GLU A 181 48.33 0.32 -7.92
CA GLU A 181 49.57 0.08 -8.66
C GLU A 181 49.59 -1.22 -9.51
N ILE A 182 48.89 -2.27 -9.00
CA ILE A 182 48.77 -3.56 -9.70
C ILE A 182 47.53 -3.66 -10.57
N GLU A 183 46.66 -2.66 -10.52
CA GLU A 183 45.44 -2.60 -11.34
C GLU A 183 45.80 -2.55 -12.83
N ASN A 184 45.07 -3.30 -13.63
CA ASN A 184 45.29 -3.39 -15.06
C ASN A 184 43.99 -3.20 -15.84
N GLU A 185 44.09 -3.09 -17.17
CA GLU A 185 42.96 -2.87 -18.06
C GLU A 185 41.88 -3.95 -18.00
N LYS A 186 42.18 -5.15 -17.54
CA LYS A 186 41.21 -6.25 -17.39
C LYS A 186 40.36 -6.08 -16.13
N SER A 187 40.93 -5.42 -15.11
CA SER A 187 40.23 -5.17 -13.86
C SER A 187 39.07 -4.19 -14.04
N ASN A 188 39.20 -3.22 -14.95
CA ASN A 188 38.25 -2.14 -15.18
C ASN A 188 37.81 -2.02 -16.65
N PRO A 189 37.07 -2.98 -17.19
CA PRO A 189 36.72 -3.01 -18.61
C PRO A 189 35.85 -1.83 -19.08
N SER A 190 35.09 -1.20 -18.21
CA SER A 190 34.29 -0.03 -18.56
C SER A 190 35.16 1.23 -18.72
N ILE A 191 36.17 1.42 -17.89
CA ILE A 191 37.13 2.51 -18.01
C ILE A 191 37.89 2.37 -19.33
N LYS A 192 38.37 1.17 -19.65
CA LYS A 192 39.02 0.90 -20.92
C LYS A 192 38.18 1.28 -22.14
N ARG A 193 36.92 0.86 -22.17
CA ARG A 193 36.01 1.17 -23.30
C ARG A 193 35.76 2.67 -23.46
N PHE A 194 35.76 3.43 -22.34
CA PHE A 194 35.55 4.88 -22.39
C PHE A 194 36.67 5.59 -23.11
N PHE A 195 37.95 5.19 -22.89
CA PHE A 195 39.12 5.81 -23.50
C PHE A 195 39.47 5.25 -24.90
N GLN A 196 38.79 4.19 -25.34
CA GLN A 196 38.99 3.61 -26.70
C GLN A 196 37.97 4.13 -27.72
N LYS A 197 37.08 5.06 -27.35
CA LYS A 197 36.22 5.81 -28.26
C LYS A 197 36.92 7.06 -28.76
#